data_bbede251a3f9a5aaff85b413b642399f
#
_entry.id   bbede251a3f9a5aaff85b413b642399f
#
_cell.length_a   1.000
_cell.length_b   1.000
_cell.length_c   1.000
_cell.angle_alpha   90.00
_cell.angle_beta   90.00
_cell.angle_gamma   90.00
#
_symmetry.space_group_name_H-M   'P 1'
#
loop_
_entity.id
_entity.type
_entity.pdbx_description
1 polymer ?
#
loop_
_entity_poly.entity_id
_entity_poly.type
_entity_poly.pdbx_seq_one_letter_code
_entity_poly.pdbx_strand_id
1 'polypeptide(L)'
;MKIQQIRNATLKIQYSSITILLDPWLQDRGTGPSFTLVRGKMIGMKNPLNDLPLPPNKILNGVDFCLVTHIHPDHFTADYLPQDIPVMVQNEEDKELVTGMGFSCVTAFEGPELHMGGITITKVPARHGDNLETVAYLGESSGYVLQGEDKTLYLAGDTVYFDGMAQTIDTYHPDVIVLNC
;
A
#
# COMPACT_ATOMS: atom_id res chain seq x y z
N MET A 1 -5.94 16.01 7.64
CA MET A 1 -5.78 14.85 6.73
C MET A 1 -6.42 15.11 5.37
N LYS A 2 -5.76 14.72 4.26
CA LYS A 2 -6.32 14.73 2.89
C LYS A 2 -5.93 13.42 2.20
N ILE A 3 -6.91 12.72 1.62
CA ILE A 3 -6.70 11.46 0.88
C ILE A 3 -7.13 11.69 -0.57
N GLN A 4 -6.27 11.35 -1.50
CA GLN A 4 -6.53 11.39 -2.94
C GLN A 4 -6.29 10.00 -3.53
N GLN A 5 -7.34 9.37 -4.03
CA GLN A 5 -7.18 8.16 -4.82
C GLN A 5 -6.55 8.50 -6.17
N ILE A 6 -5.48 7.81 -6.50
CA ILE A 6 -4.79 7.93 -7.78
C ILE A 6 -5.34 6.87 -8.73
N ARG A 7 -5.17 5.60 -8.40
CA ARG A 7 -5.69 4.47 -9.18
C ARG A 7 -5.58 3.19 -8.36
N ASN A 8 -6.61 2.35 -8.40
CA ASN A 8 -6.64 1.09 -7.64
C ASN A 8 -6.27 1.31 -6.17
N ALA A 9 -5.30 0.59 -5.63
CA ALA A 9 -4.80 0.74 -4.26
C ALA A 9 -3.93 1.99 -4.04
N THR A 10 -3.44 2.63 -5.12
CA THR A 10 -2.56 3.79 -5.00
C THR A 10 -3.28 5.02 -4.48
N LEU A 11 -2.86 5.48 -3.30
CA LEU A 11 -3.38 6.70 -2.66
C LEU A 11 -2.26 7.69 -2.38
N LYS A 12 -2.53 8.98 -2.60
CA LYS A 12 -1.69 10.07 -2.07
C LYS A 12 -2.36 10.62 -0.81
N ILE A 13 -1.67 10.51 0.31
CA ILE A 13 -2.20 10.82 1.64
C ILE A 13 -1.36 11.92 2.26
N GLN A 14 -1.96 13.07 2.53
CA GLN A 14 -1.38 14.09 3.38
C GLN A 14 -1.95 13.90 4.79
N TYR A 15 -1.07 13.53 5.72
CA TYR A 15 -1.39 13.29 7.12
C TYR A 15 -0.42 14.09 7.98
N SER A 16 -0.92 15.02 8.78
CA SER A 16 -0.11 16.04 9.45
C SER A 16 0.80 16.79 8.46
N SER A 17 2.08 16.87 8.73
CA SER A 17 3.09 17.52 7.87
C SER A 17 3.68 16.57 6.81
N ILE A 18 3.25 15.31 6.75
CA ILE A 18 3.83 14.28 5.90
C ILE A 18 2.91 13.93 4.74
N THR A 19 3.47 13.71 3.57
CA THR A 19 2.77 13.23 2.39
C THR A 19 3.28 11.84 2.00
N ILE A 20 2.40 10.86 2.11
CA ILE A 20 2.66 9.44 1.84
C ILE A 20 2.06 9.07 0.49
N LEU A 21 2.80 8.31 -0.32
CA LEU A 21 2.26 7.60 -1.47
C LEU A 21 2.10 6.12 -1.09
N LEU A 22 0.85 5.71 -0.81
CA LEU A 22 0.52 4.33 -0.48
C LEU A 22 0.44 3.51 -1.76
N ASP A 23 1.03 2.30 -1.72
CA ASP A 23 0.95 1.28 -2.76
C ASP A 23 1.14 1.85 -4.17
N PRO A 24 2.34 2.39 -4.50
CA PRO A 24 2.60 3.14 -5.73
C PRO A 24 2.63 2.25 -6.97
N TRP A 25 1.48 1.97 -7.55
CA TRP A 25 1.36 1.31 -8.84
C TRP A 25 1.16 2.35 -9.96
N LEU A 26 2.27 2.92 -10.46
CA LEU A 26 2.26 3.99 -11.45
C LEU A 26 2.43 3.51 -12.90
N GLN A 27 2.52 2.22 -13.13
CA GLN A 27 2.71 1.58 -14.42
C GLN A 27 1.70 2.05 -15.48
N ASP A 28 2.10 2.12 -16.75
CA ASP A 28 1.22 2.49 -17.85
C ASP A 28 0.10 1.47 -18.07
N ARG A 29 -1.04 1.96 -18.53
CA ARG A 29 -2.20 1.14 -18.85
C ARG A 29 -1.83 -0.02 -19.77
N GLY A 30 -2.23 -1.24 -19.38
CA GLY A 30 -2.11 -2.43 -20.20
C GLY A 30 -0.70 -2.96 -20.40
N THR A 31 0.29 -2.50 -19.61
CA THR A 31 1.68 -2.97 -19.71
C THR A 31 2.03 -4.07 -18.72
N GLY A 32 1.27 -4.21 -17.65
CA GLY A 32 1.43 -5.26 -16.65
C GLY A 32 0.72 -6.57 -16.98
N PRO A 33 0.87 -7.59 -16.12
CA PRO A 33 0.30 -8.91 -16.33
C PRO A 33 -1.24 -8.90 -16.23
N SER A 34 -1.85 -9.97 -16.77
CA SER A 34 -3.22 -10.33 -16.42
C SER A 34 -3.24 -11.03 -15.08
N PHE A 35 -4.23 -10.71 -14.24
CA PHE A 35 -4.39 -11.40 -12.96
C PHE A 35 -5.09 -12.75 -13.16
N THR A 36 -4.71 -13.74 -12.35
CA THR A 36 -5.23 -15.11 -12.45
C THR A 36 -6.55 -15.33 -11.72
N LEU A 37 -6.79 -14.57 -10.64
CA LEU A 37 -7.98 -14.68 -9.79
C LEU A 37 -9.12 -13.74 -10.19
N VAL A 38 -9.23 -13.44 -11.48
CA VAL A 38 -10.29 -12.59 -12.03
C VAL A 38 -11.40 -13.41 -12.69
N ARG A 39 -12.59 -12.81 -12.82
CA ARG A 39 -13.77 -13.46 -13.39
C ARG A 39 -14.31 -12.73 -14.62
N GLY A 40 -15.01 -13.48 -15.47
CA GLY A 40 -15.77 -12.93 -16.58
C GLY A 40 -14.91 -12.23 -17.62
N LYS A 41 -15.27 -11.00 -17.97
CA LYS A 41 -14.63 -10.23 -19.03
C LYS A 41 -13.18 -9.77 -18.69
N MET A 42 -12.78 -9.90 -17.45
CA MET A 42 -11.43 -9.51 -17.00
C MET A 42 -10.37 -10.57 -17.29
N ILE A 43 -10.76 -11.79 -17.63
CA ILE A 43 -9.82 -12.88 -17.94
C ILE A 43 -8.95 -12.49 -19.12
N GLY A 44 -7.63 -12.55 -18.93
CA GLY A 44 -6.64 -12.25 -19.97
C GLY A 44 -6.43 -10.75 -20.26
N MET A 45 -7.13 -9.85 -19.58
CA MET A 45 -6.90 -8.42 -19.72
C MET A 45 -5.61 -8.01 -19.01
N LYS A 46 -4.75 -7.29 -19.73
CA LYS A 46 -3.54 -6.71 -19.15
C LYS A 46 -3.87 -5.52 -18.25
N ASN A 47 -3.19 -5.44 -17.13
CA ASN A 47 -3.36 -4.39 -16.15
C ASN A 47 -2.25 -3.30 -16.26
N PRO A 48 -2.47 -2.13 -15.68
CA PRO A 48 -3.72 -1.60 -15.15
C PRO A 48 -4.75 -1.35 -16.26
N LEU A 49 -6.06 -1.39 -15.94
CA LEU A 49 -7.13 -1.21 -16.93
C LEU A 49 -7.36 0.25 -17.32
N ASN A 50 -6.97 1.20 -16.47
CA ASN A 50 -7.20 2.63 -16.65
C ASN A 50 -5.86 3.38 -16.69
N ASP A 51 -5.85 4.52 -17.38
CA ASP A 51 -4.73 5.45 -17.37
C ASP A 51 -4.60 6.13 -15.99
N LEU A 52 -3.40 6.65 -15.68
CA LEU A 52 -3.21 7.52 -14.51
C LEU A 52 -4.02 8.81 -14.69
N PRO A 53 -4.68 9.33 -13.65
CA PRO A 53 -5.46 10.56 -13.72
C PRO A 53 -4.60 11.82 -13.88
N LEU A 54 -3.32 11.71 -13.55
CA LEU A 54 -2.31 12.77 -13.61
C LEU A 54 -0.97 12.19 -14.07
N PRO A 55 -0.10 12.99 -14.69
CA PRO A 55 1.27 12.57 -14.99
C PRO A 55 2.04 12.16 -13.72
N PRO A 56 2.93 11.14 -13.78
CA PRO A 56 3.67 10.64 -12.63
C PRO A 56 4.39 11.73 -11.82
N ASN A 57 5.02 12.70 -12.48
CA ASN A 57 5.70 13.81 -11.81
C ASN A 57 4.76 14.71 -10.98
N LYS A 58 3.49 14.79 -11.33
CA LYS A 58 2.48 15.51 -10.53
C LYS A 58 1.99 14.67 -9.35
N ILE A 59 1.90 13.36 -9.52
CA ILE A 59 1.57 12.42 -8.42
C ILE A 59 2.68 12.46 -7.37
N LEU A 60 3.94 12.38 -7.81
CA LEU A 60 5.12 12.32 -6.94
C LEU A 60 5.49 13.66 -6.30
N ASN A 61 5.00 14.78 -6.84
CA ASN A 61 5.35 16.10 -6.30
C ASN A 61 4.96 16.26 -4.83
N GLY A 62 5.96 16.50 -3.96
CA GLY A 62 5.79 16.68 -2.52
C GLY A 62 5.49 15.39 -1.75
N VAL A 63 5.75 14.21 -2.33
CA VAL A 63 5.73 12.93 -1.61
C VAL A 63 7.01 12.82 -0.79
N ASP A 64 6.89 12.54 0.51
CA ASP A 64 8.02 12.37 1.41
C ASP A 64 8.54 10.93 1.37
N PHE A 65 7.64 9.94 1.28
CA PHE A 65 7.99 8.53 1.11
C PHE A 65 6.83 7.69 0.56
N CYS A 66 7.18 6.50 0.06
CA CYS A 66 6.22 5.47 -0.31
C CYS A 66 6.01 4.51 0.86
N LEU A 67 4.75 4.18 1.17
CA LEU A 67 4.39 3.14 2.13
C LEU A 67 3.75 1.99 1.35
N VAL A 68 4.25 0.76 1.54
CA VAL A 68 3.81 -0.40 0.76
C VAL A 68 3.22 -1.45 1.69
N THR A 69 1.99 -1.86 1.41
CA THR A 69 1.30 -2.88 2.20
C THR A 69 1.84 -4.28 1.93
N HIS A 70 2.20 -4.58 0.68
CA HIS A 70 2.83 -5.81 0.22
C HIS A 70 3.29 -5.67 -1.25
N ILE A 71 4.18 -6.57 -1.69
CA ILE A 71 4.76 -6.50 -3.04
C ILE A 71 3.98 -7.38 -4.02
N HIS A 72 2.75 -6.98 -4.33
CA HIS A 72 2.02 -7.50 -5.48
C HIS A 72 2.05 -6.53 -6.66
N PRO A 73 1.92 -7.01 -7.91
CA PRO A 73 2.04 -6.16 -9.11
C PRO A 73 0.99 -5.06 -9.24
N ASP A 74 -0.10 -5.12 -8.48
CA ASP A 74 -1.17 -4.11 -8.41
C ASP A 74 -1.04 -3.15 -7.22
N HIS A 75 -0.03 -3.36 -6.37
CA HIS A 75 0.30 -2.49 -5.24
C HIS A 75 1.64 -1.77 -5.44
N PHE A 76 2.64 -2.45 -6.00
CA PHE A 76 3.97 -1.85 -6.17
C PHE A 76 4.61 -2.23 -7.50
N THR A 77 5.08 -1.22 -8.23
CA THR A 77 6.02 -1.38 -9.35
C THR A 77 7.06 -0.27 -9.32
N ALA A 78 8.23 -0.52 -9.92
CA ALA A 78 9.31 0.48 -9.99
C ALA A 78 9.05 1.60 -11.00
N ASP A 79 8.02 1.46 -11.85
CA ASP A 79 7.74 2.40 -12.92
C ASP A 79 7.55 3.83 -12.40
N TYR A 80 8.29 4.77 -13.00
CA TYR A 80 8.26 6.21 -12.71
C TYR A 80 8.70 6.63 -11.30
N LEU A 81 9.00 5.69 -10.39
CA LEU A 81 9.51 6.04 -9.07
C LEU A 81 11.01 6.40 -9.15
N PRO A 82 11.44 7.55 -8.58
CA PRO A 82 12.87 7.82 -8.41
C PRO A 82 13.53 6.73 -7.55
N GLN A 83 14.72 6.27 -7.93
CA GLN A 83 15.41 5.21 -7.19
C GLN A 83 15.89 5.63 -5.79
N ASP A 84 15.93 6.93 -5.52
CA ASP A 84 16.29 7.52 -4.23
C ASP A 84 15.07 7.92 -3.38
N ILE A 85 13.84 7.73 -3.87
CA ILE A 85 12.64 7.97 -3.05
C ILE A 85 12.64 6.99 -1.87
N PRO A 86 12.40 7.46 -0.63
CA PRO A 86 12.29 6.55 0.49
C PRO A 86 11.10 5.60 0.31
N VAL A 87 11.33 4.30 0.47
CA VAL A 87 10.28 3.26 0.40
C VAL A 87 10.26 2.49 1.71
N MET A 88 9.10 2.42 2.32
CA MET A 88 8.87 1.64 3.51
C MET A 88 8.00 0.44 3.18
N VAL A 89 8.47 -0.74 3.55
CA VAL A 89 7.85 -2.04 3.26
C VAL A 89 7.58 -2.82 4.55
N GLN A 90 6.73 -3.83 4.46
CA GLN A 90 6.22 -4.55 5.64
C GLN A 90 7.25 -5.43 6.38
N ASN A 91 8.26 -5.95 5.68
CA ASN A 91 9.25 -6.91 6.23
C ASN A 91 10.57 -6.87 5.45
N GLU A 92 11.58 -7.63 5.93
CA GLU A 92 12.91 -7.69 5.31
C GLU A 92 12.90 -8.39 3.93
N GLU A 93 12.02 -9.36 3.70
CA GLU A 93 11.89 -10.03 2.39
C GLU A 93 11.47 -9.04 1.31
N ASP A 94 10.45 -8.24 1.58
CA ASP A 94 10.00 -7.17 0.68
C ASP A 94 11.09 -6.10 0.46
N LYS A 95 11.88 -5.80 1.51
CA LYS A 95 13.01 -4.86 1.40
C LYS A 95 14.11 -5.41 0.46
N GLU A 96 14.44 -6.69 0.54
CA GLU A 96 15.38 -7.32 -0.37
C GLU A 96 14.88 -7.24 -1.82
N LEU A 97 13.59 -7.54 -2.05
CA LEU A 97 12.95 -7.45 -3.37
C LEU A 97 13.01 -6.03 -3.92
N VAL A 98 12.60 -5.02 -3.16
CA VAL A 98 12.58 -3.62 -3.61
C VAL A 98 13.98 -3.07 -3.81
N THR A 99 14.95 -3.42 -2.95
CA THR A 99 16.36 -3.08 -3.14
C THR A 99 16.91 -3.71 -4.41
N GLY A 100 16.53 -4.96 -4.71
CA GLY A 100 16.87 -5.66 -5.95
C GLY A 100 16.31 -4.99 -7.21
N MET A 101 15.23 -4.20 -7.10
CA MET A 101 14.69 -3.37 -8.19
C MET A 101 15.48 -2.05 -8.39
N GLY A 102 16.51 -1.78 -7.60
CA GLY A 102 17.41 -0.63 -7.72
C GLY A 102 17.13 0.56 -6.79
N PHE A 103 16.20 0.42 -5.85
CA PHE A 103 15.95 1.48 -4.86
C PHE A 103 17.04 1.53 -3.80
N SER A 104 17.54 2.75 -3.50
CA SER A 104 18.66 2.97 -2.59
C SER A 104 18.25 3.32 -1.16
N CYS A 105 16.99 3.67 -0.94
CA CYS A 105 16.46 4.09 0.36
C CYS A 105 15.23 3.24 0.74
N VAL A 106 15.46 1.97 1.11
CA VAL A 106 14.40 1.02 1.48
C VAL A 106 14.53 0.65 2.95
N THR A 107 13.43 0.77 3.69
CA THR A 107 13.34 0.43 5.12
C THR A 107 12.21 -0.57 5.36
N ALA A 108 12.50 -1.66 6.03
CA ALA A 108 11.49 -2.59 6.54
C ALA A 108 10.94 -2.12 7.88
N PHE A 109 9.69 -2.46 8.15
CA PHE A 109 9.08 -2.30 9.45
C PHE A 109 9.70 -3.31 10.45
N GLU A 110 10.59 -2.86 11.33
CA GLU A 110 11.28 -3.73 12.29
C GLU A 110 10.45 -4.02 13.55
N GLY A 111 9.44 -3.20 13.83
CA GLY A 111 8.58 -3.33 15.01
C GLY A 111 7.12 -3.05 14.66
N PRO A 112 6.24 -3.01 15.66
CA PRO A 112 4.83 -2.70 15.43
C PRO A 112 4.60 -1.24 15.08
N GLU A 113 5.50 -0.32 15.47
CA GLU A 113 5.27 1.12 15.34
C GLU A 113 6.51 1.86 14.83
N LEU A 114 6.25 2.90 14.05
CA LEU A 114 7.22 3.88 13.58
C LEU A 114 6.73 5.28 13.97
N HIS A 115 7.63 6.09 14.52
CA HIS A 115 7.36 7.49 14.87
C HIS A 115 8.16 8.41 13.95
N MET A 116 7.47 9.29 13.22
CA MET A 116 8.10 10.27 12.34
C MET A 116 7.23 11.51 12.15
N GLY A 117 7.84 12.70 12.10
CA GLY A 117 7.12 13.94 11.78
C GLY A 117 5.90 14.24 12.67
N GLY A 118 5.90 13.75 13.92
CA GLY A 118 4.78 13.92 14.85
C GLY A 118 3.61 12.96 14.64
N ILE A 119 3.78 11.97 13.76
CA ILE A 119 2.80 10.88 13.58
C ILE A 119 3.35 9.54 14.05
N THR A 120 2.44 8.65 14.39
CA THR A 120 2.73 7.23 14.63
C THR A 120 2.08 6.41 13.52
N ILE A 121 2.85 5.53 12.90
CA ILE A 121 2.38 4.54 11.94
C ILE A 121 2.52 3.18 12.61
N THR A 122 1.41 2.50 12.85
CA THR A 122 1.38 1.16 13.44
C THR A 122 1.10 0.13 12.36
N LYS A 123 1.98 -0.87 12.21
CA LYS A 123 1.73 -2.02 11.35
C LYS A 123 0.74 -2.96 12.05
N VAL A 124 -0.33 -3.33 11.35
CA VAL A 124 -1.40 -4.19 11.87
C VAL A 124 -1.62 -5.37 10.93
N PRO A 125 -2.14 -6.51 11.43
CA PRO A 125 -2.32 -7.69 10.62
C PRO A 125 -3.35 -7.46 9.51
N ALA A 126 -3.06 -8.01 8.32
CA ALA A 126 -4.00 -8.20 7.24
C ALA A 126 -4.06 -9.69 6.88
N ARG A 127 -5.15 -10.11 6.24
CA ARG A 127 -5.33 -11.50 5.82
C ARG A 127 -5.78 -11.53 4.37
N HIS A 128 -4.84 -11.83 3.49
CA HIS A 128 -5.04 -11.81 2.04
C HIS A 128 -5.70 -13.10 1.53
N GLY A 129 -6.93 -13.37 1.98
CA GLY A 129 -7.73 -14.52 1.57
C GLY A 129 -8.63 -15.06 2.69
N ASP A 130 -9.68 -15.78 2.30
CA ASP A 130 -10.69 -16.33 3.19
C ASP A 130 -10.35 -17.74 3.72
N ASN A 131 -9.37 -18.41 3.13
CA ASN A 131 -8.91 -19.74 3.52
C ASN A 131 -7.38 -19.87 3.47
N LEU A 132 -6.85 -20.92 4.10
CA LEU A 132 -5.39 -21.13 4.24
C LEU A 132 -4.68 -21.32 2.89
N GLU A 133 -5.34 -21.94 1.91
CA GLU A 133 -4.74 -22.16 0.58
C GLU A 133 -4.57 -20.85 -0.17
N THR A 134 -5.58 -19.97 -0.15
CA THR A 134 -5.53 -18.64 -0.75
C THR A 134 -4.47 -17.76 -0.06
N VAL A 135 -4.44 -17.77 1.28
CA VAL A 135 -3.42 -17.04 2.05
C VAL A 135 -2.01 -17.52 1.71
N ALA A 136 -1.78 -18.84 1.63
CA ALA A 136 -0.48 -19.39 1.26
C ALA A 136 -0.07 -19.04 -0.18
N TYR A 137 -1.03 -18.92 -1.10
CA TYR A 137 -0.79 -18.55 -2.50
C TYR A 137 -0.50 -17.04 -2.67
N LEU A 138 -1.27 -16.18 -1.98
CA LEU A 138 -1.16 -14.72 -2.11
C LEU A 138 -0.07 -14.12 -1.20
N GLY A 139 0.37 -14.85 -0.19
CA GLY A 139 1.41 -14.38 0.73
C GLY A 139 0.92 -13.40 1.79
N GLU A 140 1.90 -12.76 2.45
CA GLU A 140 1.65 -11.80 3.52
C GLU A 140 1.22 -10.44 2.98
N SER A 141 0.32 -9.79 3.71
CA SER A 141 -0.08 -8.39 3.53
C SER A 141 -0.15 -7.73 4.90
N SER A 142 0.04 -6.43 4.96
CA SER A 142 -0.09 -5.64 6.18
C SER A 142 -1.04 -4.47 5.99
N GLY A 143 -1.77 -4.16 7.06
CA GLY A 143 -2.45 -2.89 7.19
C GLY A 143 -1.59 -1.89 7.98
N TYR A 144 -2.00 -0.63 7.97
CA TYR A 144 -1.35 0.43 8.75
C TYR A 144 -2.38 1.34 9.42
N VAL A 145 -2.14 1.67 10.67
CA VAL A 145 -2.92 2.68 11.40
C VAL A 145 -2.05 3.92 11.58
N LEU A 146 -2.56 5.08 11.16
CA LEU A 146 -1.89 6.37 11.31
C LEU A 146 -2.59 7.19 12.40
N GLN A 147 -1.80 7.67 13.36
CA GLN A 147 -2.23 8.52 14.48
C GLN A 147 -1.29 9.73 14.60
N GLY A 148 -1.79 10.84 15.19
CA GLY A 148 -1.00 12.07 15.36
C GLY A 148 -1.69 13.32 14.78
N GLU A 149 -2.90 13.17 14.21
CA GLU A 149 -3.84 14.24 13.91
C GLU A 149 -5.14 14.09 14.75
N ASP A 150 -6.13 14.93 14.47
CA ASP A 150 -7.47 14.86 15.04
C ASP A 150 -8.26 13.60 14.63
N LYS A 151 -7.82 12.92 13.59
CA LYS A 151 -8.44 11.70 13.05
C LYS A 151 -7.45 10.57 12.91
N THR A 152 -7.84 9.39 13.39
CA THR A 152 -7.12 8.13 13.18
C THR A 152 -7.51 7.54 11.83
N LEU A 153 -6.51 7.18 11.02
CA LEU A 153 -6.69 6.57 9.70
C LEU A 153 -6.22 5.11 9.72
N TYR A 154 -7.09 4.19 9.31
CA TYR A 154 -6.73 2.80 9.07
C TYR A 154 -6.70 2.49 7.58
N LEU A 155 -5.54 2.08 7.08
CA LEU A 155 -5.28 1.58 5.75
C LEU A 155 -5.24 0.06 5.84
N ALA A 156 -6.27 -0.62 5.38
CA ALA A 156 -6.42 -2.05 5.65
C ALA A 156 -5.52 -2.95 4.79
N GLY A 157 -5.02 -2.43 3.66
CA GLY A 157 -4.33 -3.25 2.66
C GLY A 157 -5.27 -4.26 2.00
N ASP A 158 -4.70 -5.31 1.42
CA ASP A 158 -5.50 -6.42 0.92
C ASP A 158 -5.82 -7.38 2.06
N THR A 159 -7.06 -7.34 2.49
CA THR A 159 -7.55 -8.15 3.60
C THR A 159 -9.01 -8.52 3.44
N VAL A 160 -9.37 -9.73 3.86
CA VAL A 160 -10.75 -10.08 4.17
C VAL A 160 -11.07 -9.65 5.60
N TYR A 161 -12.35 -9.58 5.96
CA TYR A 161 -12.74 -9.39 7.35
C TYR A 161 -12.38 -10.63 8.19
N PHE A 162 -11.68 -10.43 9.29
CA PHE A 162 -11.26 -11.48 10.22
C PHE A 162 -11.02 -10.88 11.63
N ASP A 163 -10.79 -11.73 12.62
CA ASP A 163 -10.65 -11.30 14.02
C ASP A 163 -9.55 -10.26 14.24
N GLY A 164 -8.43 -10.37 13.51
CA GLY A 164 -7.34 -9.38 13.60
C GLY A 164 -7.75 -7.99 13.11
N MET A 165 -8.57 -7.91 12.06
CA MET A 165 -9.14 -6.64 11.59
C MET A 165 -10.14 -6.08 12.62
N ALA A 166 -11.00 -6.92 13.20
CA ALA A 166 -11.93 -6.52 14.25
C ALA A 166 -11.17 -5.96 15.47
N GLN A 167 -10.13 -6.65 15.92
CA GLN A 167 -9.26 -6.19 17.01
C GLN A 167 -8.56 -4.85 16.70
N THR A 168 -8.11 -4.66 15.46
CA THR A 168 -7.52 -3.37 15.03
C THR A 168 -8.54 -2.24 15.15
N ILE A 169 -9.77 -2.45 14.68
CA ILE A 169 -10.85 -1.45 14.78
C ILE A 169 -11.18 -1.14 16.25
N ASP A 170 -11.31 -2.19 17.07
CA ASP A 170 -11.62 -2.05 18.49
C ASP A 170 -10.49 -1.41 19.31
N THR A 171 -9.23 -1.57 18.89
CA THR A 171 -8.08 -1.01 19.60
C THR A 171 -7.83 0.45 19.24
N TYR A 172 -7.88 0.77 17.95
CA TYR A 172 -7.48 2.09 17.46
C TYR A 172 -8.63 3.05 17.19
N HIS A 173 -9.89 2.55 17.19
CA HIS A 173 -11.10 3.33 16.92
C HIS A 173 -10.94 4.29 15.74
N PRO A 174 -10.58 3.81 14.54
CA PRO A 174 -10.26 4.67 13.41
C PRO A 174 -11.49 5.48 12.98
N ASP A 175 -11.29 6.78 12.74
CA ASP A 175 -12.31 7.68 12.18
C ASP A 175 -12.55 7.43 10.69
N VAL A 176 -11.49 6.95 10.01
CA VAL A 176 -11.51 6.65 8.58
C VAL A 176 -10.85 5.31 8.33
N ILE A 177 -11.52 4.45 7.57
CA ILE A 177 -10.98 3.15 7.13
C ILE A 177 -10.94 3.15 5.60
N VAL A 178 -9.79 2.82 5.04
CA VAL A 178 -9.62 2.58 3.60
C VAL A 178 -9.56 1.09 3.36
N LEU A 179 -10.49 0.59 2.56
CA LEU A 179 -10.62 -0.82 2.18
C LEU A 179 -10.35 -0.97 0.69
N ASN A 180 -9.63 -2.00 0.31
CA ASN A 180 -9.52 -2.46 -1.07
C ASN A 180 -10.70 -3.40 -1.37
N CYS A 181 -11.45 -3.14 -2.47
CA CYS A 181 -12.64 -3.89 -2.85
C CYS A 181 -12.60 -4.30 -4.34
#